data_cab134b7b504187746c2c5d193d5e6f7
#
_entry.id   cab134b7b504187746c2c5d193d5e6f7
#
_cell.length_a   1.000
_cell.length_b   1.000
_cell.length_c   1.000
_cell.angle_alpha   90.00
_cell.angle_beta   90.00
_cell.angle_gamma   90.00
#
_symmetry.space_group_name_H-M   'P 1'
#
loop_
_entity.id
_entity.type
_entity.pdbx_description
1 polymer ?
#
loop_
_entity_poly.entity_id
_entity_poly.type
_entity_poly.pdbx_seq_one_letter_code
_entity_poly.pdbx_strand_id
1 'polypeptide(L)'
;VLELIGLSAVASEVYRASLLSSGGSVEELAELVGRPVELVRGALDECVRLGLIRPSWEAPGRLHAISPDVALQPLLARQESDLLTRQRQIADTRVEVVRLAAEFAALRSRSERNEVEQLHGIDRIRDRIKELSAGCERSLVAFAPGGHQTSDNREASRPLTEALLDRGVTMRTIYLDSIYNDPATVEHARWLVGLGNDVRTVASLPARMIIFDGEAAIVPMDPDNSADGALLFRGRGILAALSELFRMVWERAAPVTTGRRQRTSTDDNGLTSQESAVLRLLSEGLTDEGVARKLGVSVRTGRRITAELMARLGAKSRFQAGLRAARLGWIGESPDDEGGVTELLDLAPSRTTTTPGGTPPAGSRLSGC
;
A
#
# COMPACT_ATOMS: atom_id res chain seq x y z
N VAL A 1 -34.45 -6.70 31.58
CA VAL A 1 -34.34 -5.22 31.58
C VAL A 1 -33.56 -4.73 32.80
N LEU A 2 -33.77 -5.32 34.01
CA LEU A 2 -33.04 -4.89 35.23
C LEU A 2 -31.55 -5.33 35.25
N GLU A 3 -31.12 -6.21 34.38
CA GLU A 3 -29.74 -6.62 34.21
C GLU A 3 -28.84 -5.46 33.74
N LEU A 4 -29.43 -4.51 33.00
CA LEU A 4 -28.72 -3.31 32.54
C LEU A 4 -28.27 -2.40 33.68
N ILE A 5 -28.92 -2.46 34.83
CA ILE A 5 -28.57 -1.68 36.03
C ILE A 5 -27.75 -2.50 37.04
N GLY A 6 -27.23 -3.67 36.61
CA GLY A 6 -26.33 -4.51 37.39
C GLY A 6 -27.02 -5.53 38.32
N LEU A 7 -28.31 -5.85 38.11
CA LEU A 7 -28.98 -6.96 38.79
C LEU A 7 -28.79 -8.26 38.03
N SER A 8 -28.45 -9.32 38.76
CA SER A 8 -28.51 -10.66 38.19
C SER A 8 -29.95 -11.08 37.89
N ALA A 9 -30.15 -12.06 36.99
CA ALA A 9 -31.48 -12.58 36.66
C ALA A 9 -32.23 -13.07 37.91
N VAL A 10 -31.50 -13.77 38.80
CA VAL A 10 -32.04 -14.29 40.06
C VAL A 10 -32.42 -13.12 41.02
N ALA A 11 -31.56 -12.11 41.15
CA ALA A 11 -31.86 -10.94 41.97
C ALA A 11 -33.10 -10.17 41.44
N SER A 12 -33.28 -10.10 40.13
CA SER A 12 -34.44 -9.50 39.47
C SER A 12 -35.74 -10.30 39.78
N GLU A 13 -35.69 -11.65 39.79
CA GLU A 13 -36.80 -12.50 40.17
C GLU A 13 -37.16 -12.32 41.66
N VAL A 14 -36.14 -12.32 42.53
CA VAL A 14 -36.29 -12.17 43.99
C VAL A 14 -36.85 -10.79 44.36
N TYR A 15 -36.36 -9.71 43.70
CA TYR A 15 -36.88 -8.36 43.94
C TYR A 15 -38.36 -8.25 43.55
N ARG A 16 -38.75 -8.82 42.39
CA ARG A 16 -40.19 -8.84 41.97
C ARG A 16 -41.02 -9.60 42.96
N ALA A 17 -40.57 -10.78 43.43
CA ALA A 17 -41.27 -11.57 44.44
C ALA A 17 -41.40 -10.80 45.75
N SER A 18 -40.35 -10.06 46.20
CA SER A 18 -40.38 -9.25 47.41
C SER A 18 -41.33 -8.06 47.33
N LEU A 19 -41.59 -7.51 46.14
CA LEU A 19 -42.59 -6.43 45.92
C LEU A 19 -44.02 -6.95 46.08
N LEU A 20 -44.24 -8.24 45.76
CA LEU A 20 -45.57 -8.88 45.82
C LEU A 20 -45.86 -9.42 47.25
N SER A 21 -44.85 -9.85 47.97
CA SER A 21 -44.95 -10.37 49.31
C SER A 21 -44.61 -9.27 50.32
N SER A 22 -45.58 -8.70 51.03
CA SER A 22 -45.38 -7.61 52.01
C SER A 22 -44.45 -8.07 53.15
N GLY A 23 -43.14 -8.29 52.88
CA GLY A 23 -42.10 -8.58 53.88
C GLY A 23 -41.95 -10.03 54.25
N GLY A 24 -41.64 -10.91 53.26
CA GLY A 24 -41.36 -12.32 53.49
C GLY A 24 -39.99 -12.65 54.13
N SER A 25 -39.89 -13.80 54.75
CA SER A 25 -38.59 -14.38 55.17
C SER A 25 -37.81 -14.90 53.94
N VAL A 26 -36.52 -15.19 54.10
CA VAL A 26 -35.70 -15.72 52.99
C VAL A 26 -36.28 -17.08 52.50
N GLU A 27 -36.81 -17.87 53.42
CA GLU A 27 -37.39 -19.18 53.13
C GLU A 27 -38.71 -19.04 52.34
N GLU A 28 -39.58 -18.12 52.73
CA GLU A 28 -40.82 -17.78 52.04
C GLU A 28 -40.56 -17.29 50.57
N LEU A 29 -39.53 -16.44 50.44
CA LEU A 29 -39.12 -15.96 49.09
C LEU A 29 -38.51 -17.07 48.25
N ALA A 30 -37.77 -18.02 48.84
CA ALA A 30 -37.18 -19.15 48.13
C ALA A 30 -38.28 -20.11 47.60
N GLU A 31 -39.32 -20.34 48.36
CA GLU A 31 -40.51 -21.10 47.91
C GLU A 31 -41.25 -20.38 46.78
N LEU A 32 -41.45 -19.07 46.92
CA LEU A 32 -42.17 -18.25 45.92
C LEU A 32 -41.44 -18.17 44.57
N VAL A 33 -40.11 -18.10 44.59
CA VAL A 33 -39.27 -18.00 43.36
C VAL A 33 -38.90 -19.40 42.84
N GLY A 34 -39.07 -20.46 43.66
CA GLY A 34 -38.74 -21.85 43.31
C GLY A 34 -37.19 -22.06 43.14
N ARG A 35 -36.41 -21.37 43.94
CA ARG A 35 -34.94 -21.43 43.92
C ARG A 35 -34.38 -21.87 45.27
N PRO A 36 -33.17 -22.51 45.32
CA PRO A 36 -32.51 -22.85 46.55
C PRO A 36 -32.30 -21.61 47.45
N VAL A 37 -32.49 -21.79 48.78
CA VAL A 37 -32.37 -20.72 49.78
C VAL A 37 -31.02 -19.95 49.67
N GLU A 38 -29.91 -20.65 49.44
CA GLU A 38 -28.58 -20.03 49.31
C GLU A 38 -28.46 -19.12 48.12
N LEU A 39 -29.08 -19.46 46.98
CA LEU A 39 -29.13 -18.58 45.79
C LEU A 39 -30.00 -17.36 46.04
N VAL A 40 -31.12 -17.51 46.72
CA VAL A 40 -32.02 -16.42 47.10
C VAL A 40 -31.33 -15.47 48.10
N ARG A 41 -30.56 -16.03 49.05
CA ARG A 41 -29.76 -15.24 50.01
C ARG A 41 -28.76 -14.34 49.28
N GLY A 42 -27.98 -14.91 48.34
CA GLY A 42 -27.02 -14.17 47.54
C GLY A 42 -27.71 -13.06 46.69
N ALA A 43 -28.86 -13.39 46.13
CA ALA A 43 -29.66 -12.40 45.37
C ALA A 43 -30.23 -11.28 46.24
N LEU A 44 -30.65 -11.58 47.46
CA LEU A 44 -31.07 -10.57 48.44
C LEU A 44 -29.93 -9.66 48.86
N ASP A 45 -28.72 -10.17 49.10
CA ASP A 45 -27.52 -9.39 49.39
C ASP A 45 -27.21 -8.43 48.24
N GLU A 46 -27.39 -8.88 47.01
CA GLU A 46 -27.25 -8.05 45.81
C GLU A 46 -28.29 -6.93 45.78
N CYS A 47 -29.56 -7.25 46.03
CA CYS A 47 -30.63 -6.25 46.12
C CYS A 47 -30.43 -5.25 47.25
N VAL A 48 -29.95 -5.67 48.43
CA VAL A 48 -29.63 -4.80 49.57
C VAL A 48 -28.47 -3.87 49.20
N ARG A 49 -27.42 -4.39 48.60
CA ARG A 49 -26.26 -3.58 48.16
C ARG A 49 -26.66 -2.49 47.15
N LEU A 50 -27.62 -2.79 46.27
CA LEU A 50 -28.15 -1.83 45.30
C LEU A 50 -29.26 -0.95 45.82
N GLY A 51 -29.64 -1.09 47.12
CA GLY A 51 -30.67 -0.27 47.77
C GLY A 51 -32.08 -0.56 47.32
N LEU A 52 -32.36 -1.77 46.76
CA LEU A 52 -33.69 -2.20 46.32
C LEU A 52 -34.49 -2.84 47.42
N ILE A 53 -33.84 -3.45 48.39
CA ILE A 53 -34.40 -4.11 49.56
C ILE A 53 -33.66 -3.60 50.81
N ARG A 54 -34.33 -3.42 51.91
CA ARG A 54 -33.76 -3.06 53.21
C ARG A 54 -34.37 -3.92 54.30
N PRO A 55 -33.72 -4.03 55.47
CA PRO A 55 -34.38 -4.59 56.66
C PRO A 55 -35.63 -3.83 56.99
N SER A 56 -36.68 -4.56 57.42
CA SER A 56 -37.89 -3.96 57.89
C SER A 56 -37.70 -3.28 59.26
N TRP A 57 -38.23 -2.05 59.40
CA TRP A 57 -38.19 -1.36 60.71
C TRP A 57 -39.35 -1.78 61.61
N GLU A 58 -40.42 -2.36 61.01
CA GLU A 58 -41.61 -2.80 61.73
C GLU A 58 -41.53 -4.24 62.26
N ALA A 59 -40.81 -5.10 61.51
CA ALA A 59 -40.68 -6.51 61.84
C ALA A 59 -39.22 -6.96 61.78
N PRO A 60 -38.56 -7.12 62.96
CA PRO A 60 -37.16 -7.64 63.01
C PRO A 60 -37.00 -8.98 62.29
N GLY A 61 -35.99 -9.12 61.44
CA GLY A 61 -35.72 -10.35 60.67
C GLY A 61 -36.46 -10.44 59.36
N ARG A 62 -37.35 -9.51 59.02
CA ARG A 62 -38.04 -9.42 57.72
C ARG A 62 -37.39 -8.38 56.80
N LEU A 63 -37.54 -8.55 55.52
CA LEU A 63 -37.05 -7.68 54.47
C LEU A 63 -38.16 -6.84 53.84
N HIS A 64 -37.92 -5.58 53.55
CA HIS A 64 -38.87 -4.67 52.93
C HIS A 64 -38.34 -4.25 51.57
N ALA A 65 -39.08 -4.52 50.50
CA ALA A 65 -38.75 -4.06 49.15
C ALA A 65 -39.12 -2.58 48.97
N ILE A 66 -38.19 -1.79 48.49
CA ILE A 66 -38.41 -0.40 48.17
C ILE A 66 -39.13 -0.32 46.82
N SER A 67 -40.08 0.56 46.67
CA SER A 67 -40.81 0.75 45.44
C SER A 67 -39.88 1.07 44.25
N PRO A 68 -40.10 0.47 43.06
CA PRO A 68 -39.19 0.59 41.89
C PRO A 68 -38.94 2.05 41.45
N ASP A 69 -39.97 2.91 41.56
CA ASP A 69 -39.90 4.32 41.21
C ASP A 69 -38.95 5.11 42.11
N VAL A 70 -38.74 4.65 43.35
CA VAL A 70 -37.79 5.26 44.29
C VAL A 70 -36.42 4.60 44.22
N ALA A 71 -36.40 3.29 44.17
CA ALA A 71 -35.14 2.50 44.27
C ALA A 71 -34.32 2.52 42.96
N LEU A 72 -34.96 2.62 41.81
CA LEU A 72 -34.27 2.58 40.53
C LEU A 72 -33.76 3.94 40.03
N GLN A 73 -34.35 5.04 40.50
CA GLN A 73 -33.97 6.40 40.10
C GLN A 73 -32.45 6.69 40.30
N PRO A 74 -31.86 6.41 41.49
CA PRO A 74 -30.44 6.67 41.71
C PRO A 74 -29.54 5.80 40.80
N LEU A 75 -29.97 4.58 40.48
CA LEU A 75 -29.21 3.67 39.63
C LEU A 75 -29.22 4.12 38.17
N LEU A 76 -30.36 4.61 37.68
CA LEU A 76 -30.50 5.19 36.33
C LEU A 76 -29.68 6.48 36.23
N ALA A 77 -29.80 7.38 37.18
CA ALA A 77 -29.04 8.64 37.22
C ALA A 77 -27.51 8.40 37.20
N ARG A 78 -27.03 7.35 37.89
CA ARG A 78 -25.61 6.95 37.87
C ARG A 78 -25.22 6.47 36.49
N GLN A 79 -26.01 5.63 35.81
CA GLN A 79 -25.73 5.16 34.45
C GLN A 79 -25.73 6.30 33.44
N GLU A 80 -26.68 7.21 33.51
CA GLU A 80 -26.70 8.42 32.66
C GLU A 80 -25.44 9.27 32.84
N SER A 81 -25.00 9.48 34.09
CA SER A 81 -23.75 10.18 34.40
C SER A 81 -22.52 9.47 33.81
N ASP A 82 -22.46 8.14 33.94
CA ASP A 82 -21.36 7.34 33.37
C ASP A 82 -21.31 7.41 31.84
N LEU A 83 -22.49 7.37 31.18
CA LEU A 83 -22.62 7.56 29.75
C LEU A 83 -22.15 8.94 29.27
N LEU A 84 -22.58 10.01 29.96
CA LEU A 84 -22.14 11.36 29.68
C LEU A 84 -20.63 11.55 29.85
N THR A 85 -20.06 10.91 30.87
CA THR A 85 -18.60 10.90 31.09
C THR A 85 -17.86 10.23 29.97
N ARG A 86 -18.32 9.04 29.52
CA ARG A 86 -17.74 8.32 28.37
C ARG A 86 -17.85 9.13 27.08
N GLN A 87 -19.01 9.77 26.84
CA GLN A 87 -19.19 10.64 25.66
C GLN A 87 -18.20 11.80 25.63
N ARG A 88 -17.96 12.45 26.78
CA ARG A 88 -16.96 13.52 26.91
C ARG A 88 -15.56 13.00 26.65
N GLN A 89 -15.18 11.85 27.22
CA GLN A 89 -13.87 11.25 26.98
C GLN A 89 -13.64 10.96 25.48
N ILE A 90 -14.66 10.46 24.77
CA ILE A 90 -14.57 10.23 23.32
C ILE A 90 -14.41 11.56 22.57
N ALA A 91 -15.13 12.60 22.94
CA ALA A 91 -15.01 13.92 22.33
C ALA A 91 -13.60 14.51 22.54
N ASP A 92 -13.07 14.46 23.75
CA ASP A 92 -11.72 14.91 24.07
C ASP A 92 -10.65 14.14 23.30
N THR A 93 -10.80 12.82 23.21
CA THR A 93 -9.89 11.97 22.41
C THR A 93 -9.92 12.35 20.93
N ARG A 94 -11.10 12.69 20.37
CA ARG A 94 -11.20 13.15 18.98
C ARG A 94 -10.45 14.46 18.74
N VAL A 95 -10.55 15.40 19.65
CA VAL A 95 -9.83 16.68 19.59
C VAL A 95 -8.31 16.44 19.60
N GLU A 96 -7.83 15.55 20.48
CA GLU A 96 -6.42 15.20 20.56
C GLU A 96 -5.90 14.52 19.29
N VAL A 97 -6.68 13.62 18.69
CA VAL A 97 -6.35 12.99 17.39
C VAL A 97 -6.24 14.05 16.29
N VAL A 98 -7.16 15.03 16.23
CA VAL A 98 -7.09 16.12 15.24
C VAL A 98 -5.85 16.99 15.48
N ARG A 99 -5.50 17.27 16.73
CA ARG A 99 -4.29 18.04 17.09
C ARG A 99 -3.02 17.31 16.63
N LEU A 100 -2.89 16.04 16.97
CA LEU A 100 -1.76 15.21 16.54
C LEU A 100 -1.65 15.12 15.02
N ALA A 101 -2.78 14.98 14.33
CA ALA A 101 -2.81 14.98 12.87
C ALA A 101 -2.33 16.32 12.29
N ALA A 102 -2.72 17.45 12.87
CA ALA A 102 -2.29 18.78 12.46
C ALA A 102 -0.79 19.02 12.72
N GLU A 103 -0.28 18.60 13.88
CA GLU A 103 1.15 18.65 14.19
C GLU A 103 1.99 17.80 13.23
N PHE A 104 1.51 16.61 12.93
CA PHE A 104 2.14 15.71 11.94
C PHE A 104 2.10 16.29 10.53
N ALA A 105 0.99 16.91 10.12
CA ALA A 105 0.86 17.62 8.84
C ALA A 105 1.82 18.82 8.75
N ALA A 106 1.99 19.59 9.83
CA ALA A 106 2.92 20.71 9.86
C ALA A 106 4.41 20.28 9.76
N LEU A 107 4.77 19.14 10.33
CA LEU A 107 6.08 18.54 10.16
C LEU A 107 6.30 18.05 8.70
N ARG A 108 5.23 17.57 8.05
CA ARG A 108 5.24 17.16 6.65
C ARG A 108 5.36 18.30 5.67
N SER A 109 4.65 19.41 5.88
CA SER A 109 4.69 20.54 4.94
C SER A 109 6.09 21.16 4.81
N ARG A 110 7.01 20.88 5.73
CA ARG A 110 8.45 21.15 5.55
C ARG A 110 9.12 20.18 4.55
N SER A 111 8.68 18.91 4.49
CA SER A 111 9.19 17.90 3.55
C SER A 111 8.52 18.00 2.17
N GLU A 112 7.29 18.49 2.10
CA GLU A 112 6.50 18.60 0.85
C GLU A 112 6.96 19.72 -0.09
N ARG A 113 7.83 20.64 0.38
CA ARG A 113 8.53 21.61 -0.47
C ARG A 113 9.70 21.01 -1.24
N ASN A 114 10.12 19.79 -0.91
CA ASN A 114 11.13 19.07 -1.69
C ASN A 114 10.43 18.31 -2.81
N GLU A 115 10.81 18.60 -4.05
CA GLU A 115 10.36 17.85 -5.25
C GLU A 115 10.73 16.37 -5.19
N VAL A 116 11.63 15.98 -4.27
CA VAL A 116 12.09 14.61 -4.04
C VAL A 116 12.11 14.31 -2.54
N GLU A 117 11.39 13.29 -2.11
CA GLU A 117 11.39 12.74 -0.74
C GLU A 117 12.06 11.35 -0.75
N GLN A 118 12.98 11.08 0.18
CA GLN A 118 13.57 9.75 0.36
C GLN A 118 12.77 8.95 1.38
N LEU A 119 12.40 7.72 1.02
CA LEU A 119 11.67 6.78 1.84
C LEU A 119 12.61 5.61 2.18
N HIS A 120 12.96 5.45 3.45
CA HIS A 120 13.83 4.38 3.91
C HIS A 120 13.04 3.25 4.55
N GLY A 121 13.28 2.01 4.10
CA GLY A 121 12.65 0.79 4.58
C GLY A 121 11.23 0.56 4.06
N ILE A 122 10.85 -0.71 4.06
CA ILE A 122 9.61 -1.18 3.44
C ILE A 122 8.33 -0.62 4.10
N ASP A 123 8.35 -0.42 5.43
CA ASP A 123 7.18 0.07 6.15
C ASP A 123 6.87 1.52 5.75
N ARG A 124 7.90 2.38 5.69
CA ARG A 124 7.74 3.77 5.25
C ARG A 124 7.25 3.87 3.80
N ILE A 125 7.76 2.98 2.92
CA ILE A 125 7.31 2.90 1.53
C ILE A 125 5.83 2.51 1.46
N ARG A 126 5.42 1.47 2.20
CA ARG A 126 4.03 1.00 2.24
C ARG A 126 3.06 2.04 2.79
N ASP A 127 3.44 2.70 3.89
CA ASP A 127 2.64 3.78 4.47
C ASP A 127 2.44 4.91 3.45
N ARG A 128 3.51 5.28 2.74
CA ARG A 128 3.44 6.35 1.73
C ARG A 128 2.59 5.97 0.53
N ILE A 129 2.70 4.72 0.05
CA ILE A 129 1.81 4.18 -1.00
C ILE A 129 0.35 4.25 -0.56
N LYS A 130 0.05 3.83 0.68
CA LYS A 130 -1.31 3.88 1.25
C LYS A 130 -1.86 5.29 1.31
N GLU A 131 -1.06 6.26 1.75
CA GLU A 131 -1.44 7.67 1.81
C GLU A 131 -1.72 8.25 0.43
N LEU A 132 -0.81 8.02 -0.54
CA LEU A 132 -1.00 8.50 -1.91
C LEU A 132 -2.19 7.82 -2.58
N SER A 133 -2.41 6.53 -2.32
CA SER A 133 -3.60 5.82 -2.80
C SER A 133 -4.89 6.39 -2.22
N ALA A 134 -4.89 6.81 -0.95
CA ALA A 134 -6.06 7.44 -0.32
C ALA A 134 -6.41 8.80 -0.96
N GLY A 135 -5.42 9.58 -1.40
CA GLY A 135 -5.59 10.86 -2.08
C GLY A 135 -5.70 10.79 -3.60
N CYS A 136 -5.56 9.59 -4.20
CA CYS A 136 -5.63 9.42 -5.66
C CYS A 136 -7.07 9.49 -6.15
N GLU A 137 -7.36 10.34 -7.15
CA GLU A 137 -8.71 10.64 -7.63
C GLU A 137 -8.94 10.26 -9.10
N ARG A 138 -7.89 10.25 -9.92
CA ARG A 138 -8.02 10.12 -11.38
C ARG A 138 -7.42 8.83 -11.93
N SER A 139 -6.14 8.60 -11.66
CA SER A 139 -5.43 7.49 -12.29
C SER A 139 -4.24 7.00 -11.48
N LEU A 140 -4.03 5.69 -11.50
CA LEU A 140 -2.84 5.04 -11.00
C LEU A 140 -2.22 4.19 -12.11
N VAL A 141 -0.94 4.43 -12.41
CA VAL A 141 -0.21 3.59 -13.36
C VAL A 141 1.01 2.95 -12.69
N ALA A 142 1.30 1.69 -12.99
CA ALA A 142 2.35 0.95 -12.31
C ALA A 142 3.16 0.02 -13.22
N PHE A 143 4.48 0.00 -13.03
CA PHE A 143 5.36 -1.09 -13.45
C PHE A 143 5.57 -2.07 -12.30
N ALA A 144 5.30 -3.33 -12.54
CA ALA A 144 5.48 -4.43 -11.61
C ALA A 144 6.51 -5.45 -12.14
N PRO A 145 7.83 -5.14 -12.12
CA PRO A 145 8.88 -5.95 -12.73
C PRO A 145 9.15 -7.28 -12.02
N GLY A 146 8.57 -7.55 -10.85
CA GLY A 146 8.73 -8.84 -10.18
C GLY A 146 8.02 -9.95 -10.93
N GLY A 147 8.74 -11.05 -11.28
CA GLY A 147 8.14 -12.24 -11.88
C GLY A 147 7.27 -13.04 -10.90
N HIS A 148 7.61 -13.00 -9.62
CA HIS A 148 6.88 -13.60 -8.50
C HIS A 148 6.57 -12.54 -7.47
N GLN A 149 5.27 -12.31 -7.22
CA GLN A 149 4.83 -11.47 -6.10
C GLN A 149 4.62 -12.34 -4.86
N THR A 150 5.17 -11.91 -3.72
CA THR A 150 4.90 -12.60 -2.45
C THR A 150 3.42 -12.52 -2.09
N SER A 151 2.91 -13.52 -1.34
CA SER A 151 1.53 -13.51 -0.81
C SER A 151 1.21 -12.20 -0.09
N ASP A 152 2.12 -11.78 0.78
CA ASP A 152 1.97 -10.57 1.61
C ASP A 152 1.81 -9.30 0.77
N ASN A 153 2.56 -9.17 -0.34
CA ASN A 153 2.40 -8.02 -1.23
C ASN A 153 1.07 -8.04 -1.98
N ARG A 154 0.59 -9.22 -2.41
CA ARG A 154 -0.71 -9.36 -3.06
C ARG A 154 -1.85 -9.05 -2.10
N GLU A 155 -1.79 -9.60 -0.87
CA GLU A 155 -2.80 -9.36 0.17
C GLU A 155 -2.84 -7.89 0.61
N ALA A 156 -1.68 -7.25 0.79
CA ALA A 156 -1.60 -5.84 1.15
C ALA A 156 -2.12 -4.90 0.05
N SER A 157 -2.02 -5.30 -1.22
CA SER A 157 -2.49 -4.47 -2.34
C SER A 157 -4.00 -4.54 -2.58
N ARG A 158 -4.65 -5.65 -2.22
CA ARG A 158 -6.08 -5.87 -2.49
C ARG A 158 -7.00 -4.76 -1.95
N PRO A 159 -7.00 -4.44 -0.64
CA PRO A 159 -7.89 -3.43 -0.10
C PRO A 159 -7.61 -2.03 -0.68
N LEU A 160 -6.36 -1.72 -1.03
CA LEU A 160 -6.01 -0.45 -1.68
C LEU A 160 -6.58 -0.38 -3.09
N THR A 161 -6.46 -1.48 -3.85
CA THR A 161 -6.98 -1.58 -5.22
C THR A 161 -8.50 -1.45 -5.24
N GLU A 162 -9.21 -2.18 -4.38
CA GLU A 162 -10.68 -2.10 -4.26
C GLU A 162 -11.12 -0.68 -3.93
N ALA A 163 -10.51 -0.05 -2.93
CA ALA A 163 -10.83 1.33 -2.55
C ALA A 163 -10.54 2.37 -3.66
N LEU A 164 -9.54 2.15 -4.51
CA LEU A 164 -9.25 3.01 -5.67
C LEU A 164 -10.33 2.84 -6.75
N LEU A 165 -10.69 1.61 -7.09
CA LEU A 165 -11.69 1.31 -8.11
C LEU A 165 -13.09 1.74 -7.69
N ASP A 166 -13.46 1.58 -6.40
CA ASP A 166 -14.74 2.07 -5.85
C ASP A 166 -14.90 3.59 -5.99
N ARG A 167 -13.78 4.32 -5.99
CA ARG A 167 -13.75 5.77 -6.26
C ARG A 167 -13.73 6.12 -7.75
N GLY A 168 -13.70 5.14 -8.65
CA GLY A 168 -13.64 5.35 -10.10
C GLY A 168 -12.24 5.69 -10.63
N VAL A 169 -11.19 5.43 -9.86
CA VAL A 169 -9.80 5.67 -10.30
C VAL A 169 -9.44 4.69 -11.42
N THR A 170 -8.97 5.20 -12.55
CA THR A 170 -8.48 4.36 -13.65
C THR A 170 -7.13 3.75 -13.30
N MET A 171 -7.03 2.43 -13.31
CA MET A 171 -5.79 1.74 -13.00
C MET A 171 -5.21 1.03 -14.22
N ARG A 172 -3.89 1.16 -14.43
CA ARG A 172 -3.14 0.48 -15.49
C ARG A 172 -1.87 -0.13 -14.91
N THR A 173 -1.68 -1.42 -15.11
CA THR A 173 -0.52 -2.13 -14.55
C THR A 173 0.19 -2.94 -15.62
N ILE A 174 1.51 -2.81 -15.70
CA ILE A 174 2.35 -3.63 -16.59
C ILE A 174 3.18 -4.59 -15.76
N TYR A 175 3.05 -5.88 -16.05
CA TYR A 175 3.86 -6.95 -15.50
C TYR A 175 4.91 -7.44 -16.50
N LEU A 176 5.87 -8.22 -16.02
CA LEU A 176 6.73 -9.03 -16.90
C LEU A 176 5.98 -10.26 -17.39
N ASP A 177 6.31 -10.73 -18.61
CA ASP A 177 5.80 -11.98 -19.16
C ASP A 177 6.12 -13.20 -18.27
N SER A 178 7.14 -13.08 -17.42
CA SER A 178 7.51 -14.12 -16.45
C SER A 178 6.44 -14.43 -15.42
N ILE A 179 5.41 -13.59 -15.23
CA ILE A 179 4.26 -13.89 -14.34
C ILE A 179 3.57 -15.18 -14.74
N TYR A 180 3.58 -15.54 -16.04
CA TYR A 180 2.99 -16.79 -16.52
C TYR A 180 3.69 -18.05 -15.99
N ASN A 181 4.85 -17.91 -15.33
CA ASN A 181 5.53 -18.99 -14.63
C ASN A 181 5.08 -19.15 -13.18
N ASP A 182 4.28 -18.20 -12.65
CA ASP A 182 3.73 -18.19 -11.29
C ASP A 182 2.20 -18.13 -11.32
N PRO A 183 1.50 -19.27 -11.13
CA PRO A 183 0.03 -19.31 -11.19
C PRO A 183 -0.66 -18.32 -10.27
N ALA A 184 -0.11 -18.10 -9.07
CA ALA A 184 -0.70 -17.19 -8.08
C ALA A 184 -0.64 -15.73 -8.52
N THR A 185 0.45 -15.30 -9.17
CA THR A 185 0.54 -13.95 -9.75
C THR A 185 -0.37 -13.78 -10.96
N VAL A 186 -0.52 -14.80 -11.79
CA VAL A 186 -1.48 -14.79 -12.92
C VAL A 186 -2.92 -14.68 -12.41
N GLU A 187 -3.27 -15.43 -11.37
CA GLU A 187 -4.60 -15.35 -10.74
C GLU A 187 -4.88 -13.94 -10.19
N HIS A 188 -3.90 -13.34 -9.51
CA HIS A 188 -3.99 -11.96 -9.04
C HIS A 188 -4.16 -10.97 -10.20
N ALA A 189 -3.39 -11.10 -11.29
CA ALA A 189 -3.53 -10.24 -12.46
C ALA A 189 -4.91 -10.38 -13.12
N ARG A 190 -5.48 -11.59 -13.17
CA ARG A 190 -6.85 -11.82 -13.65
C ARG A 190 -7.90 -11.22 -12.73
N TRP A 191 -7.70 -11.32 -11.42
CA TRP A 191 -8.57 -10.67 -10.45
C TRP A 191 -8.59 -9.15 -10.65
N LEU A 192 -7.43 -8.52 -10.87
CA LEU A 192 -7.35 -7.09 -11.21
C LEU A 192 -8.15 -6.75 -12.48
N VAL A 193 -8.00 -7.56 -13.54
CA VAL A 193 -8.78 -7.37 -14.79
C VAL A 193 -10.27 -7.52 -14.53
N GLY A 194 -10.68 -8.49 -13.71
CA GLY A 194 -12.08 -8.70 -13.31
C GLY A 194 -12.70 -7.51 -12.58
N LEU A 195 -11.88 -6.72 -11.90
CA LEU A 195 -12.30 -5.49 -11.23
C LEU A 195 -12.28 -4.24 -12.14
N GLY A 196 -11.92 -4.39 -13.42
CA GLY A 196 -11.85 -3.28 -14.37
C GLY A 196 -10.49 -2.59 -14.50
N ASN A 197 -9.43 -3.15 -13.89
CA ASN A 197 -8.06 -2.69 -14.09
C ASN A 197 -7.55 -3.14 -15.47
N ASP A 198 -6.89 -2.27 -16.21
CA ASP A 198 -6.23 -2.64 -17.46
C ASP A 198 -4.83 -3.18 -17.15
N VAL A 199 -4.64 -4.48 -17.35
CA VAL A 199 -3.39 -5.19 -17.01
C VAL A 199 -2.76 -5.73 -18.27
N ARG A 200 -1.47 -5.40 -18.47
CA ARG A 200 -0.67 -5.84 -19.63
C ARG A 200 0.61 -6.51 -19.20
N THR A 201 1.25 -7.23 -20.12
CA THR A 201 2.56 -7.83 -19.89
C THR A 201 3.53 -7.42 -20.99
N VAL A 202 4.83 -7.44 -20.64
CA VAL A 202 5.95 -7.16 -21.55
C VAL A 202 7.16 -8.02 -21.15
N ALA A 203 8.05 -8.27 -22.09
CA ALA A 203 9.22 -9.13 -21.86
C ALA A 203 10.23 -8.52 -20.86
N SER A 204 10.40 -7.20 -20.84
CA SER A 204 11.31 -6.53 -19.91
C SER A 204 10.72 -5.19 -19.45
N LEU A 205 11.01 -4.82 -18.19
CA LEU A 205 10.64 -3.53 -17.59
C LEU A 205 11.89 -2.82 -17.06
N PRO A 206 11.92 -1.46 -17.10
CA PRO A 206 13.09 -0.70 -16.61
C PRO A 206 13.29 -0.89 -15.10
N ALA A 207 12.32 -0.50 -14.32
CA ALA A 207 12.32 -0.55 -12.86
C ALA A 207 10.88 -0.60 -12.34
N ARG A 208 10.71 -0.89 -11.05
CA ARG A 208 9.43 -0.69 -10.38
C ARG A 208 9.08 0.79 -10.35
N MET A 209 7.82 1.11 -10.60
CA MET A 209 7.34 2.49 -10.56
C MET A 209 5.84 2.51 -10.28
N ILE A 210 5.38 3.49 -9.52
CA ILE A 210 3.96 3.78 -9.36
C ILE A 210 3.79 5.28 -9.52
N ILE A 211 2.87 5.70 -10.38
CA ILE A 211 2.52 7.12 -10.58
C ILE A 211 1.06 7.30 -10.17
N PHE A 212 0.79 8.29 -9.33
CA PHE A 212 -0.52 8.66 -8.82
C PHE A 212 -0.93 10.00 -9.45
N ASP A 213 -2.04 10.03 -10.19
CA ASP A 213 -2.66 11.19 -10.83
C ASP A 213 -1.74 11.99 -11.79
N GLY A 214 -0.53 11.49 -12.09
CA GLY A 214 0.51 12.25 -12.76
C GLY A 214 1.13 13.33 -11.86
N GLU A 215 0.86 13.33 -10.57
CA GLU A 215 1.29 14.36 -9.60
C GLU A 215 2.35 13.86 -8.61
N ALA A 216 2.44 12.55 -8.44
CA ALA A 216 3.43 11.92 -7.58
C ALA A 216 3.89 10.58 -8.18
N ALA A 217 5.19 10.27 -8.09
CA ALA A 217 5.74 9.00 -8.52
C ALA A 217 6.67 8.41 -7.47
N ILE A 218 6.52 7.10 -7.20
CA ILE A 218 7.43 6.33 -6.35
C ILE A 218 8.27 5.41 -7.21
N VAL A 219 9.59 5.51 -7.07
CA VAL A 219 10.60 4.68 -7.76
C VAL A 219 11.60 4.16 -6.72
N PRO A 220 12.01 2.88 -6.74
CA PRO A 220 13.01 2.38 -5.81
C PRO A 220 14.36 3.08 -5.98
N MET A 221 15.10 3.27 -4.88
CA MET A 221 16.47 3.79 -4.90
C MET A 221 17.43 2.79 -5.55
N ASP A 222 17.21 1.50 -5.29
CA ASP A 222 17.90 0.40 -5.94
C ASP A 222 16.89 -0.46 -6.70
N PRO A 223 16.98 -0.53 -8.05
CA PRO A 223 16.09 -1.38 -8.86
C PRO A 223 16.14 -2.87 -8.47
N ASP A 224 17.26 -3.32 -7.92
CA ASP A 224 17.50 -4.71 -7.54
C ASP A 224 16.99 -5.03 -6.13
N ASN A 225 16.90 -4.02 -5.26
CA ASN A 225 16.38 -4.15 -3.89
C ASN A 225 15.36 -3.06 -3.55
N SER A 226 14.17 -3.20 -4.05
CA SER A 226 13.09 -2.21 -3.86
C SER A 226 12.54 -2.11 -2.42
N ALA A 227 13.04 -2.92 -1.48
CA ALA A 227 12.65 -2.88 -0.07
C ALA A 227 13.50 -1.94 0.77
N ASP A 228 14.75 -1.66 0.36
CA ASP A 228 15.68 -0.84 1.14
C ASP A 228 15.29 0.64 1.16
N GLY A 229 14.77 1.13 0.03
CA GLY A 229 14.37 2.52 -0.07
C GLY A 229 13.71 2.87 -1.39
N ALA A 230 13.01 3.98 -1.40
CA ALA A 230 12.40 4.56 -2.59
C ALA A 230 12.50 6.09 -2.59
N LEU A 231 12.40 6.67 -3.78
CA LEU A 231 12.28 8.09 -3.99
C LEU A 231 10.83 8.41 -4.38
N LEU A 232 10.25 9.38 -3.71
CA LEU A 232 8.99 9.99 -4.10
C LEU A 232 9.29 11.29 -4.83
N PHE A 233 8.84 11.39 -6.07
CA PHE A 233 8.97 12.56 -6.94
C PHE A 233 7.65 13.32 -7.05
N ARG A 234 7.74 14.66 -7.03
CA ARG A 234 6.60 15.58 -7.27
C ARG A 234 6.91 16.64 -8.33
N GLY A 235 8.16 16.73 -8.78
CA GLY A 235 8.60 17.67 -9.81
C GLY A 235 7.94 17.39 -11.16
N ARG A 236 7.32 18.40 -11.78
CA ARG A 236 6.54 18.27 -13.03
C ARG A 236 7.35 17.69 -14.19
N GLY A 237 8.63 18.08 -14.31
CA GLY A 237 9.50 17.63 -15.39
C GLY A 237 9.78 16.13 -15.32
N ILE A 238 10.13 15.63 -14.13
CA ILE A 238 10.42 14.22 -13.95
C ILE A 238 9.15 13.37 -14.06
N LEU A 239 8.00 13.87 -13.58
CA LEU A 239 6.71 13.19 -13.71
C LEU A 239 6.27 13.07 -15.17
N ALA A 240 6.52 14.10 -15.98
CA ALA A 240 6.25 14.06 -17.42
C ALA A 240 7.11 12.97 -18.10
N ALA A 241 8.42 12.91 -17.78
CA ALA A 241 9.33 11.91 -18.32
C ALA A 241 8.94 10.48 -17.90
N LEU A 242 8.59 10.27 -16.63
CA LEU A 242 8.15 8.95 -16.14
C LEU A 242 6.81 8.52 -16.73
N SER A 243 5.89 9.47 -16.93
CA SER A 243 4.59 9.21 -17.58
C SER A 243 4.77 8.85 -19.05
N GLU A 244 5.68 9.52 -19.74
CA GLU A 244 6.03 9.22 -21.14
C GLU A 244 6.70 7.84 -21.25
N LEU A 245 7.63 7.53 -20.36
CA LEU A 245 8.23 6.19 -20.27
C LEU A 245 7.15 5.12 -20.08
N PHE A 246 6.17 5.37 -19.19
CA PHE A 246 5.05 4.45 -19.00
C PHE A 246 4.24 4.28 -20.30
N ARG A 247 3.91 5.36 -21.00
CA ARG A 247 3.15 5.35 -22.26
C ARG A 247 3.87 4.55 -23.34
N MET A 248 5.18 4.77 -23.54
CA MET A 248 5.98 4.04 -24.53
C MET A 248 5.99 2.52 -24.26
N VAL A 249 6.12 2.11 -23.00
CA VAL A 249 6.08 0.69 -22.63
C VAL A 249 4.66 0.14 -22.76
N TRP A 250 3.65 0.94 -22.40
CA TRP A 250 2.24 0.56 -22.50
C TRP A 250 1.82 0.20 -23.92
N GLU A 251 2.25 0.97 -24.89
CA GLU A 251 1.93 0.77 -26.32
C GLU A 251 2.48 -0.55 -26.84
N ARG A 252 3.63 -1.01 -26.31
CA ARG A 252 4.28 -2.28 -26.69
C ARG A 252 3.79 -3.45 -25.84
N ALA A 253 3.09 -3.20 -24.75
CA ALA A 253 2.66 -4.24 -23.83
C ALA A 253 1.37 -4.93 -24.31
N ALA A 254 1.31 -6.24 -24.15
CA ALA A 254 0.16 -7.05 -24.56
C ALA A 254 -0.81 -7.28 -23.39
N PRO A 255 -2.13 -7.24 -23.60
CA PRO A 255 -3.12 -7.53 -22.57
C PRO A 255 -2.91 -8.90 -21.93
N VAL A 256 -3.15 -9.03 -20.62
CA VAL A 256 -3.14 -10.32 -19.94
C VAL A 256 -4.27 -11.19 -20.49
N THR A 257 -3.91 -12.31 -21.10
CA THR A 257 -4.87 -13.24 -21.70
C THR A 257 -5.05 -14.48 -20.82
N THR A 258 -6.22 -15.10 -20.93
CA THR A 258 -6.58 -16.33 -20.20
C THR A 258 -5.89 -17.60 -20.73
N GLY A 259 -5.09 -17.51 -21.80
CA GLY A 259 -4.54 -18.67 -22.51
C GLY A 259 -3.02 -18.66 -22.69
N ARG A 260 -2.48 -19.87 -22.83
CA ARG A 260 -1.08 -20.21 -23.15
C ARG A 260 -0.56 -19.59 -24.48
N ARG A 261 -1.41 -18.86 -25.19
CA ARG A 261 -1.22 -18.43 -26.60
C ARG A 261 -0.14 -17.37 -26.81
N GLN A 262 0.22 -16.60 -25.79
CA GLN A 262 1.21 -15.51 -25.92
C GLN A 262 2.68 -15.98 -25.93
N ARG A 263 2.94 -17.23 -25.50
CA ARG A 263 4.29 -17.82 -25.56
C ARG A 263 4.74 -18.19 -26.98
N THR A 264 3.84 -18.16 -27.96
CA THR A 264 4.09 -18.61 -29.33
C THR A 264 3.95 -17.50 -30.37
N SER A 265 3.59 -16.26 -29.99
CA SER A 265 3.67 -15.13 -30.92
C SER A 265 5.15 -14.79 -31.14
N THR A 266 5.60 -14.98 -32.35
CA THR A 266 6.94 -14.61 -32.79
C THR A 266 6.85 -13.31 -33.59
N ASP A 267 7.90 -12.49 -33.53
CA ASP A 267 8.08 -11.34 -34.39
C ASP A 267 8.35 -11.78 -35.86
N ASP A 268 8.53 -10.81 -36.75
CA ASP A 268 8.84 -11.06 -38.18
C ASP A 268 10.12 -11.89 -38.39
N ASN A 269 11.00 -11.93 -37.38
CA ASN A 269 12.22 -12.72 -37.36
C ASN A 269 12.03 -14.13 -36.76
N GLY A 270 10.79 -14.46 -36.35
CA GLY A 270 10.45 -15.70 -35.68
C GLY A 270 10.94 -15.80 -34.25
N LEU A 271 11.27 -14.68 -33.58
CA LEU A 271 11.68 -14.60 -32.19
C LEU A 271 10.47 -14.37 -31.29
N THR A 272 10.44 -15.06 -30.17
CA THR A 272 9.48 -14.72 -29.10
C THR A 272 9.89 -13.39 -28.43
N SER A 273 8.93 -12.71 -27.80
CA SER A 273 9.21 -11.47 -27.06
C SER A 273 10.33 -11.62 -26.02
N GLN A 274 10.42 -12.80 -25.37
CA GLN A 274 11.50 -13.12 -24.42
C GLN A 274 12.85 -13.30 -25.13
N GLU A 275 12.90 -13.97 -26.28
CA GLU A 275 14.12 -14.17 -27.05
C GLU A 275 14.65 -12.83 -27.57
N SER A 276 13.78 -11.96 -28.12
CA SER A 276 14.17 -10.62 -28.56
C SER A 276 14.68 -9.77 -27.41
N ALA A 277 14.04 -9.85 -26.23
CA ALA A 277 14.52 -9.16 -25.03
C ALA A 277 15.87 -9.69 -24.54
N VAL A 278 16.11 -11.01 -24.57
CA VAL A 278 17.42 -11.59 -24.21
C VAL A 278 18.50 -11.08 -25.15
N LEU A 279 18.27 -11.10 -26.46
CA LEU A 279 19.24 -10.61 -27.45
C LEU A 279 19.59 -9.14 -27.22
N ARG A 280 18.60 -8.30 -26.99
CA ARG A 280 18.79 -6.87 -26.70
C ARG A 280 19.61 -6.66 -25.43
N LEU A 281 19.25 -7.32 -24.31
CA LEU A 281 19.96 -7.17 -23.04
C LEU A 281 21.41 -7.68 -23.12
N LEU A 282 21.66 -8.74 -23.91
CA LEU A 282 23.03 -9.23 -24.18
C LEU A 282 23.81 -8.24 -25.04
N SER A 283 23.20 -7.56 -26.03
CA SER A 283 23.86 -6.52 -26.83
C SER A 283 24.21 -5.27 -26.02
N GLU A 284 23.42 -4.97 -24.96
CA GLU A 284 23.71 -3.93 -23.97
C GLU A 284 24.85 -4.33 -22.99
N GLY A 285 25.39 -5.55 -23.11
CA GLY A 285 26.52 -6.03 -22.31
C GLY A 285 26.15 -6.66 -20.97
N LEU A 286 24.86 -6.97 -20.70
CA LEU A 286 24.44 -7.58 -19.44
C LEU A 286 24.95 -9.02 -19.32
N THR A 287 25.26 -9.42 -18.07
CA THR A 287 25.56 -10.82 -17.72
C THR A 287 24.29 -11.68 -17.73
N ASP A 288 24.42 -13.02 -17.70
CA ASP A 288 23.29 -13.93 -17.59
C ASP A 288 22.43 -13.65 -16.35
N GLU A 289 23.07 -13.30 -15.25
CA GLU A 289 22.41 -12.92 -14.01
C GLU A 289 21.61 -11.61 -14.20
N GLY A 290 22.21 -10.62 -14.86
CA GLY A 290 21.57 -9.35 -15.19
C GLY A 290 20.37 -9.55 -16.13
N VAL A 291 20.53 -10.35 -17.18
CA VAL A 291 19.45 -10.71 -18.11
C VAL A 291 18.32 -11.46 -17.39
N ALA A 292 18.64 -12.48 -16.59
CA ALA A 292 17.64 -13.25 -15.85
C ALA A 292 16.84 -12.35 -14.90
N ARG A 293 17.50 -11.42 -14.22
CA ARG A 293 16.88 -10.44 -13.31
C ARG A 293 15.93 -9.48 -14.06
N LYS A 294 16.38 -8.91 -15.15
CA LYS A 294 15.56 -7.99 -15.99
C LYS A 294 14.32 -8.67 -16.56
N LEU A 295 14.41 -9.95 -16.87
CA LEU A 295 13.28 -10.77 -17.38
C LEU A 295 12.42 -11.36 -16.25
N GLY A 296 12.83 -11.25 -14.99
CA GLY A 296 12.14 -11.86 -13.85
C GLY A 296 12.09 -13.38 -13.91
N VAL A 297 13.16 -14.03 -14.42
CA VAL A 297 13.29 -15.48 -14.53
C VAL A 297 14.49 -15.99 -13.74
N SER A 298 14.56 -17.32 -13.49
CA SER A 298 15.76 -17.89 -12.89
C SER A 298 16.97 -17.81 -13.84
N VAL A 299 18.19 -17.71 -13.29
CA VAL A 299 19.44 -17.71 -14.07
C VAL A 299 19.52 -18.95 -14.99
N ARG A 300 19.04 -20.11 -14.49
CA ARG A 300 18.93 -21.34 -15.28
C ARG A 300 18.03 -21.15 -16.51
N THR A 301 16.91 -20.49 -16.35
CA THR A 301 15.98 -20.19 -17.46
C THR A 301 16.62 -19.22 -18.46
N GLY A 302 17.25 -18.15 -17.97
CA GLY A 302 17.98 -17.19 -18.81
C GLY A 302 19.06 -17.88 -19.65
N ARG A 303 19.89 -18.71 -19.03
CA ARG A 303 20.93 -19.49 -19.73
C ARG A 303 20.37 -20.45 -20.76
N ARG A 304 19.22 -21.10 -20.49
CA ARG A 304 18.56 -21.96 -21.45
C ARG A 304 18.10 -21.18 -22.69
N ILE A 305 17.45 -20.02 -22.50
CA ILE A 305 17.00 -19.18 -23.61
C ILE A 305 18.20 -18.71 -24.45
N THR A 306 19.28 -18.25 -23.79
CA THR A 306 20.52 -17.85 -24.47
C THR A 306 21.11 -19.01 -25.28
N ALA A 307 21.15 -20.22 -24.74
CA ALA A 307 21.66 -21.42 -25.46
C ALA A 307 20.79 -21.77 -26.68
N GLU A 308 19.47 -21.70 -26.56
CA GLU A 308 18.53 -21.91 -27.65
C GLU A 308 18.72 -20.89 -28.78
N LEU A 309 18.89 -19.59 -28.42
CA LEU A 309 19.20 -18.54 -29.39
C LEU A 309 20.55 -18.75 -30.08
N MET A 310 21.59 -19.15 -29.34
CA MET A 310 22.91 -19.47 -29.93
C MET A 310 22.81 -20.64 -30.90
N ALA A 311 22.03 -21.66 -30.55
CA ALA A 311 21.81 -22.83 -31.46
C ALA A 311 21.08 -22.38 -32.73
N ARG A 312 20.04 -21.58 -32.65
CA ARG A 312 19.30 -21.03 -33.80
C ARG A 312 20.19 -20.19 -34.72
N LEU A 313 21.06 -19.36 -34.10
CA LEU A 313 22.05 -18.57 -34.84
C LEU A 313 23.24 -19.39 -35.35
N GLY A 314 23.35 -20.68 -34.99
CA GLY A 314 24.50 -21.53 -35.30
C GLY A 314 25.81 -21.01 -34.70
N ALA A 315 25.74 -20.23 -33.61
CA ALA A 315 26.86 -19.55 -33.00
C ALA A 315 27.53 -20.41 -31.91
N LYS A 316 28.86 -20.41 -31.87
CA LYS A 316 29.66 -21.14 -30.88
C LYS A 316 30.10 -20.24 -29.69
N SER A 317 29.90 -18.95 -29.80
CA SER A 317 30.20 -17.96 -28.73
C SER A 317 29.16 -16.85 -28.75
N ARG A 318 29.03 -16.11 -27.62
CA ARG A 318 28.13 -14.95 -27.51
C ARG A 318 28.49 -13.84 -28.48
N PHE A 319 29.80 -13.60 -28.66
CA PHE A 319 30.28 -12.64 -29.67
C PHE A 319 29.83 -13.03 -31.09
N GLN A 320 29.98 -14.31 -31.45
CA GLN A 320 29.51 -14.80 -32.73
C GLN A 320 27.98 -14.72 -32.87
N ALA A 321 27.25 -14.97 -31.79
CA ALA A 321 25.79 -14.81 -31.76
C ALA A 321 25.38 -13.37 -32.01
N GLY A 322 26.00 -12.40 -31.33
CA GLY A 322 25.74 -10.99 -31.53
C GLY A 322 26.02 -10.53 -32.96
N LEU A 323 27.18 -10.91 -33.53
CA LEU A 323 27.51 -10.60 -34.93
C LEU A 323 26.50 -11.17 -35.93
N ARG A 324 26.05 -12.41 -35.73
CA ARG A 324 25.06 -13.04 -36.62
C ARG A 324 23.67 -12.44 -36.44
N ALA A 325 23.26 -12.15 -35.20
CA ALA A 325 22.00 -11.48 -34.91
C ALA A 325 21.92 -10.10 -35.56
N ALA A 326 23.02 -9.31 -35.48
CA ALA A 326 23.11 -8.02 -36.15
C ALA A 326 23.01 -8.14 -37.68
N ARG A 327 23.71 -9.13 -38.29
CA ARG A 327 23.65 -9.37 -39.75
C ARG A 327 22.27 -9.81 -40.23
N LEU A 328 21.48 -10.45 -39.36
CA LEU A 328 20.11 -10.87 -39.66
C LEU A 328 19.09 -9.77 -39.34
N GLY A 329 19.51 -8.61 -38.83
CA GLY A 329 18.63 -7.56 -38.42
C GLY A 329 17.84 -7.87 -37.14
N TRP A 330 18.27 -8.88 -36.36
CA TRP A 330 17.64 -9.25 -35.09
C TRP A 330 18.05 -8.30 -33.93
N ILE A 331 19.19 -7.65 -34.10
CA ILE A 331 19.73 -6.59 -33.25
C ILE A 331 20.08 -5.44 -34.19
N GLY A 332 19.39 -4.32 -34.10
CA GLY A 332 19.64 -3.12 -34.86
C GLY A 332 18.80 -2.00 -34.27
N GLU A 333 19.24 -0.78 -34.44
CA GLU A 333 18.47 0.40 -34.09
C GLU A 333 17.15 0.35 -34.86
N SER A 334 16.03 0.47 -34.17
CA SER A 334 14.76 0.76 -34.82
C SER A 334 14.94 2.07 -35.61
N PRO A 335 14.37 2.20 -36.81
CA PRO A 335 14.45 3.45 -37.61
C PRO A 335 13.97 4.69 -36.86
N ASP A 336 13.33 4.50 -35.68
CA ASP A 336 12.79 5.57 -34.83
C ASP A 336 13.80 6.09 -33.78
N ASP A 337 15.01 5.51 -33.64
CA ASP A 337 16.01 5.91 -32.63
C ASP A 337 17.01 7.00 -33.13
N GLU A 338 16.98 7.36 -34.41
CA GLU A 338 17.89 8.38 -34.96
C GLU A 338 17.54 9.84 -34.59
N GLY A 339 16.44 10.10 -33.87
CA GLY A 339 15.93 11.45 -33.61
C GLY A 339 16.24 12.08 -32.25
N GLY A 340 16.77 11.37 -31.29
CA GLY A 340 16.59 11.80 -29.89
C GLY A 340 17.83 12.26 -29.10
N VAL A 341 19.06 11.96 -29.49
CA VAL A 341 20.22 12.11 -28.57
C VAL A 341 21.23 13.16 -29.02
N THR A 342 21.24 13.56 -30.28
CA THR A 342 22.25 14.50 -30.81
C THR A 342 21.96 15.96 -30.45
N GLU A 343 20.72 16.32 -30.17
CA GLU A 343 20.32 17.72 -29.91
C GLU A 343 20.52 18.18 -28.45
N LEU A 344 20.75 17.26 -27.51
CA LEU A 344 20.94 17.58 -26.08
C LEU A 344 22.40 17.86 -25.70
N LEU A 345 23.37 17.58 -26.58
CA LEU A 345 24.80 17.84 -26.34
C LEU A 345 25.28 19.24 -26.73
N ASP A 346 24.44 20.02 -27.46
CA ASP A 346 24.79 21.39 -27.89
C ASP A 346 24.44 22.48 -26.86
N LEU A 347 23.97 22.13 -25.67
CA LEU A 347 23.69 23.08 -24.57
C LEU A 347 24.88 23.32 -23.61
N ALA A 348 26.09 22.96 -24.00
CA ALA A 348 27.28 23.39 -23.25
C ALA A 348 27.57 24.87 -23.55
N PRO A 349 27.68 25.76 -22.55
CA PRO A 349 28.02 27.15 -22.80
C PRO A 349 29.41 27.24 -23.37
N SER A 350 29.54 27.90 -24.54
CA SER A 350 30.78 28.21 -25.21
C SER A 350 31.73 28.93 -24.24
N ARG A 351 32.80 28.25 -23.87
CA ARG A 351 33.92 28.89 -23.17
C ARG A 351 34.56 29.88 -24.15
N THR A 352 34.31 31.15 -23.94
CA THR A 352 35.11 32.23 -24.55
C THR A 352 36.56 32.13 -24.05
N THR A 353 37.42 31.65 -24.92
CA THR A 353 38.89 31.73 -24.76
C THR A 353 39.29 33.17 -24.97
N THR A 354 39.56 33.89 -23.88
CA THR A 354 40.25 35.18 -23.92
C THR A 354 41.75 34.89 -24.02
N THR A 355 42.33 35.21 -25.15
CA THR A 355 43.78 35.16 -25.41
C THR A 355 44.45 36.32 -24.65
N PRO A 356 45.51 36.12 -23.90
CA PRO A 356 46.30 37.22 -23.38
C PRO A 356 47.46 37.52 -24.35
N GLY A 357 47.39 38.63 -25.02
CA GLY A 357 48.48 39.16 -25.84
C GLY A 357 48.51 40.68 -25.79
N GLY A 358 49.52 41.23 -25.17
CA GLY A 358 49.78 42.66 -25.18
C GLY A 358 50.75 43.13 -24.09
N THR A 359 52.04 43.16 -24.43
CA THR A 359 53.17 43.70 -23.70
C THR A 359 52.95 45.19 -23.40
N PRO A 360 53.38 45.73 -22.23
CA PRO A 360 53.33 47.17 -21.96
C PRO A 360 54.58 47.90 -22.42
N PRO A 361 54.52 49.19 -22.84
CA PRO A 361 55.68 50.06 -22.92
C PRO A 361 55.92 50.79 -21.61
N ALA A 362 57.21 50.94 -21.36
CA ALA A 362 57.84 51.65 -20.25
C ALA A 362 57.60 53.19 -20.29
N GLY A 363 57.62 53.79 -19.13
CA GLY A 363 58.10 55.14 -19.00
C GLY A 363 57.31 56.11 -18.18
N SER A 364 57.96 56.57 -17.16
CA SER A 364 58.11 57.87 -16.47
C SER A 364 57.40 58.10 -15.13
N ARG A 365 58.21 58.05 -14.15
CA ARG A 365 58.50 59.01 -13.02
C ARG A 365 57.47 60.19 -12.83
N LEU A 366 57.15 60.40 -11.62
CA LEU A 366 57.37 61.52 -10.73
C LEU A 366 56.19 61.71 -9.73
N SER A 367 56.56 61.64 -8.48
CA SER A 367 56.45 62.61 -7.38
C SER A 367 55.07 63.09 -6.93
N GLY A 368 54.87 62.97 -5.65
CA GLY A 368 54.43 64.08 -4.83
C GLY A 368 53.25 63.87 -3.92
N CYS A 369 53.59 63.88 -2.68
CA CYS A 369 52.76 64.05 -1.46
C CYS A 369 51.94 62.84 -0.98
#